data_88514ab16be3c4ca0a3ace39e04c2ccc
#
_entry.id   88514ab16be3c4ca0a3ace39e04c2ccc
#
_cell.length_a   1.000
_cell.length_b   1.000
_cell.length_c   1.000
_cell.angle_alpha   90.00
_cell.angle_beta   90.00
_cell.angle_gamma   90.00
#
_symmetry.space_group_name_H-M   'P 1'
#
loop_
_entity.id
_entity.type
_entity.pdbx_description
1 polymer ?
#
loop_
_entity_poly.entity_id
_entity_poly.type
_entity_poly.pdbx_seq_one_letter_code
_entity_poly.pdbx_strand_id
1 'polypeptide(L)'
;MAGNGRLVVITHGSGGSPWVHTDLARALVQAGFVVALPEHAGDNYKDHSTPGPESWKRRPAEVSRAVDAVAQDARLGPLLALDKVGVFGGSAGGHTALVFAGGQWSPARFKQHCEAHLAEDFSSCVGFTTRLHGNWLDGIKKAVAITIIRHRFGDETLYAHTDPRVAATVTVVPFAADFDMGSLATPRIALGLITAGKDVNQIPRFHSSAVLAACQDRCTHLADLPDGSHGIMLSPMPPLDRMNDLTRELLGDPSGFDRSVLPQVDARIVAFFMQHLQPQPTQHAPQSVSAAP
;
A
#
# COMPACT_ATOMS: atom_id res chain seq x y z
N MET A 1 -12.24 4.93 -26.38
CA MET A 1 -10.77 5.08 -26.39
C MET A 1 -10.17 3.68 -26.41
N ALA A 2 -9.14 3.43 -27.21
CA ALA A 2 -8.38 2.18 -27.07
C ALA A 2 -7.64 2.22 -25.74
N GLY A 3 -7.69 1.13 -24.96
CA GLY A 3 -6.92 0.99 -23.71
C GLY A 3 -5.42 0.94 -24.00
N ASN A 4 -4.60 1.10 -22.95
CA ASN A 4 -3.15 1.03 -23.05
C ASN A 4 -2.60 -0.42 -22.92
N GLY A 5 -3.48 -1.42 -22.79
CA GLY A 5 -3.14 -2.84 -22.71
C GLY A 5 -2.50 -3.26 -21.39
N ARG A 6 -2.56 -2.45 -20.33
CA ARG A 6 -1.93 -2.74 -19.03
C ARG A 6 -2.95 -2.84 -17.90
N LEU A 7 -2.61 -3.64 -16.89
CA LEU A 7 -3.40 -3.86 -15.68
C LEU A 7 -2.74 -3.19 -14.47
N VAL A 8 -3.57 -2.54 -13.65
CA VAL A 8 -3.19 -2.12 -12.29
C VAL A 8 -4.15 -2.79 -11.30
N VAL A 9 -3.61 -3.42 -10.27
CA VAL A 9 -4.39 -3.98 -9.15
C VAL A 9 -4.34 -2.98 -7.99
N ILE A 10 -5.51 -2.60 -7.46
CA ILE A 10 -5.61 -1.74 -6.27
C ILE A 10 -6.02 -2.62 -5.10
N THR A 11 -5.15 -2.73 -4.09
CA THR A 11 -5.36 -3.50 -2.86
C THR A 11 -5.70 -2.58 -1.70
N HIS A 12 -6.88 -2.77 -1.10
CA HIS A 12 -7.39 -1.94 -0.01
C HIS A 12 -6.72 -2.22 1.34
N GLY A 13 -6.83 -1.28 2.28
CA GLY A 13 -6.39 -1.43 3.67
C GLY A 13 -7.20 -2.47 4.46
N SER A 14 -6.77 -2.76 5.70
CA SER A 14 -7.48 -3.69 6.59
C SER A 14 -8.91 -3.20 6.85
N GLY A 15 -9.88 -4.11 6.79
CA GLY A 15 -11.29 -3.80 6.94
C GLY A 15 -11.88 -2.93 5.82
N GLY A 16 -11.13 -2.64 4.78
CA GLY A 16 -11.56 -1.82 3.66
C GLY A 16 -12.46 -2.54 2.67
N SER A 17 -12.83 -1.83 1.62
CA SER A 17 -13.63 -2.36 0.51
C SER A 17 -12.94 -2.07 -0.83
N PRO A 18 -13.30 -2.80 -1.90
CA PRO A 18 -12.72 -2.59 -3.23
C PRO A 18 -12.85 -1.17 -3.78
N TRP A 19 -13.85 -0.40 -3.33
CA TRP A 19 -14.16 0.92 -3.89
C TRP A 19 -13.60 2.12 -3.11
N VAL A 20 -12.81 1.92 -2.04
CA VAL A 20 -12.28 3.05 -1.25
C VAL A 20 -11.24 3.90 -1.97
N HIS A 21 -10.77 3.46 -3.15
CA HIS A 21 -9.86 4.20 -4.02
C HIS A 21 -10.47 4.42 -5.43
N THR A 22 -11.79 4.66 -5.49
CA THR A 22 -12.52 4.76 -6.77
C THR A 22 -12.03 5.93 -7.63
N ASP A 23 -11.62 7.06 -7.03
CA ASP A 23 -11.18 8.21 -7.82
C ASP A 23 -9.83 7.91 -8.49
N LEU A 24 -8.88 7.30 -7.79
CA LEU A 24 -7.66 6.78 -8.41
C LEU A 24 -7.96 5.73 -9.49
N ALA A 25 -8.88 4.78 -9.22
CA ALA A 25 -9.27 3.79 -10.22
C ALA A 25 -9.82 4.44 -11.49
N ARG A 26 -10.63 5.50 -11.36
CA ARG A 26 -11.13 6.29 -12.50
C ARG A 26 -10.00 6.99 -13.24
N ALA A 27 -9.05 7.61 -12.53
CA ALA A 27 -7.91 8.28 -13.16
C ALA A 27 -7.05 7.28 -13.97
N LEU A 28 -6.81 6.08 -13.44
CA LEU A 28 -6.12 5.00 -14.14
C LEU A 28 -6.89 4.53 -15.38
N VAL A 29 -8.22 4.32 -15.26
CA VAL A 29 -9.07 3.93 -16.40
C VAL A 29 -9.08 5.02 -17.48
N GLN A 30 -9.15 6.30 -17.12
CA GLN A 30 -9.07 7.42 -18.05
C GLN A 30 -7.72 7.46 -18.79
N ALA A 31 -6.64 7.01 -18.13
CA ALA A 31 -5.32 6.85 -18.76
C ALA A 31 -5.17 5.54 -19.57
N GLY A 32 -6.26 4.76 -19.70
CA GLY A 32 -6.33 3.56 -20.52
C GLY A 32 -5.98 2.25 -19.83
N PHE A 33 -5.69 2.23 -18.53
CA PHE A 33 -5.46 1.00 -17.77
C PHE A 33 -6.75 0.22 -17.57
N VAL A 34 -6.65 -1.10 -17.48
CA VAL A 34 -7.63 -1.94 -16.79
C VAL A 34 -7.29 -1.92 -15.30
N VAL A 35 -8.31 -1.84 -14.43
CA VAL A 35 -8.11 -1.82 -12.98
C VAL A 35 -8.84 -3.00 -12.36
N ALA A 36 -8.14 -3.79 -11.55
CA ALA A 36 -8.70 -4.85 -10.73
C ALA A 36 -8.71 -4.43 -9.25
N LEU A 37 -9.81 -4.71 -8.57
CA LEU A 37 -10.09 -4.29 -7.20
C LEU A 37 -10.48 -5.53 -6.38
N PRO A 38 -9.52 -6.39 -5.96
CA PRO A 38 -9.84 -7.58 -5.18
C PRO A 38 -10.39 -7.23 -3.80
N GLU A 39 -11.32 -8.05 -3.31
CA GLU A 39 -11.76 -8.07 -1.92
C GLU A 39 -10.95 -9.14 -1.18
N HIS A 40 -10.29 -8.76 -0.08
CA HIS A 40 -9.42 -9.66 0.69
C HIS A 40 -10.22 -10.50 1.68
N ALA A 41 -10.07 -11.81 1.62
CA ALA A 41 -10.80 -12.75 2.47
C ALA A 41 -10.44 -12.55 3.96
N GLY A 42 -11.45 -12.49 4.81
CA GLY A 42 -11.31 -12.38 6.27
C GLY A 42 -10.75 -11.03 6.76
N ASP A 43 -10.55 -10.05 5.85
CA ASP A 43 -10.03 -8.74 6.20
C ASP A 43 -10.59 -7.64 5.26
N ASN A 44 -11.91 -7.59 5.19
CA ASN A 44 -12.66 -6.64 4.38
C ASN A 44 -13.86 -6.10 5.16
N TYR A 45 -14.60 -5.18 4.58
CA TYR A 45 -15.71 -4.48 5.23
C TYR A 45 -16.89 -5.37 5.64
N LYS A 46 -17.00 -6.59 5.13
CA LYS A 46 -18.02 -7.58 5.48
C LYS A 46 -17.50 -8.62 6.47
N ASP A 47 -16.22 -8.94 6.40
CA ASP A 47 -15.60 -10.03 7.15
C ASP A 47 -14.26 -9.56 7.73
N HIS A 48 -14.20 -9.49 9.07
CA HIS A 48 -13.02 -9.15 9.85
C HIS A 48 -12.51 -10.34 10.67
N SER A 49 -12.74 -11.55 10.23
CA SER A 49 -12.45 -12.77 10.99
C SER A 49 -10.97 -13.04 11.18
N THR A 50 -10.12 -12.59 10.24
CA THR A 50 -8.68 -12.87 10.25
C THR A 50 -7.82 -11.68 9.82
N PRO A 51 -7.96 -10.49 10.45
CA PRO A 51 -7.08 -9.35 10.18
C PRO A 51 -5.68 -9.61 10.73
N GLY A 52 -4.73 -8.76 10.36
CA GLY A 52 -3.35 -8.81 10.84
C GLY A 52 -2.54 -9.89 10.15
N PRO A 53 -1.64 -10.63 10.84
CA PRO A 53 -0.62 -11.45 10.18
C PRO A 53 -1.21 -12.48 9.21
N GLU A 54 -2.36 -13.05 9.53
CA GLU A 54 -2.99 -14.07 8.67
C GLU A 54 -3.48 -13.48 7.34
N SER A 55 -4.07 -12.28 7.38
CA SER A 55 -4.42 -11.55 6.16
C SER A 55 -3.17 -11.15 5.38
N TRP A 56 -2.15 -10.59 6.04
CA TRP A 56 -0.93 -10.13 5.38
C TRP A 56 -0.20 -11.24 4.64
N LYS A 57 -0.18 -12.46 5.19
CA LYS A 57 0.36 -13.67 4.53
C LYS A 57 -0.39 -14.00 3.23
N ARG A 58 -1.72 -13.81 3.20
CA ARG A 58 -2.57 -14.22 2.06
C ARG A 58 -2.67 -13.18 0.95
N ARG A 59 -2.68 -11.87 1.31
CA ARG A 59 -2.96 -10.77 0.37
C ARG A 59 -2.08 -10.77 -0.88
N PRO A 60 -0.77 -11.02 -0.83
CA PRO A 60 0.04 -11.07 -2.05
C PRO A 60 -0.44 -12.15 -3.03
N ALA A 61 -0.77 -13.34 -2.53
CA ALA A 61 -1.31 -14.41 -3.37
C ALA A 61 -2.73 -14.09 -3.89
N GLU A 62 -3.53 -13.33 -3.15
CA GLU A 62 -4.85 -12.86 -3.60
C GLU A 62 -4.72 -11.83 -4.73
N VAL A 63 -3.74 -10.94 -4.68
CA VAL A 63 -3.41 -10.03 -5.78
C VAL A 63 -2.97 -10.82 -7.02
N SER A 64 -2.08 -11.82 -6.88
CA SER A 64 -1.69 -12.69 -8.00
C SER A 64 -2.89 -13.41 -8.61
N ARG A 65 -3.82 -13.94 -7.78
CA ARG A 65 -5.06 -14.55 -8.28
C ARG A 65 -5.98 -13.55 -8.98
N ALA A 66 -6.00 -12.28 -8.56
CA ALA A 66 -6.76 -11.26 -9.28
C ALA A 66 -6.20 -11.02 -10.69
N VAL A 67 -4.87 -11.06 -10.85
CA VAL A 67 -4.24 -11.02 -12.18
C VAL A 67 -4.63 -12.25 -13.01
N ASP A 68 -4.64 -13.45 -12.40
CA ASP A 68 -5.06 -14.69 -13.08
C ASP A 68 -6.53 -14.62 -13.53
N ALA A 69 -7.41 -14.09 -12.68
CA ALA A 69 -8.82 -13.94 -13.00
C ALA A 69 -9.03 -12.99 -14.20
N VAL A 70 -8.29 -11.87 -14.24
CA VAL A 70 -8.33 -10.95 -15.38
C VAL A 70 -7.76 -11.60 -16.65
N ALA A 71 -6.68 -12.39 -16.52
CA ALA A 71 -6.11 -13.12 -17.65
C ALA A 71 -7.09 -14.13 -18.28
N GLN A 72 -7.94 -14.73 -17.45
CA GLN A 72 -8.94 -15.73 -17.86
C GLN A 72 -10.28 -15.10 -18.31
N ASP A 73 -10.50 -13.80 -18.09
CA ASP A 73 -11.72 -13.13 -18.58
C ASP A 73 -11.69 -13.07 -20.11
N ALA A 74 -12.72 -13.63 -20.73
CA ALA A 74 -12.80 -13.76 -22.18
C ALA A 74 -12.84 -12.42 -22.94
N ARG A 75 -13.21 -11.33 -22.26
CA ARG A 75 -13.31 -9.98 -22.86
C ARG A 75 -12.04 -9.16 -22.60
N LEU A 76 -11.43 -9.28 -21.41
CA LEU A 76 -10.30 -8.48 -20.99
C LEU A 76 -8.96 -9.15 -21.29
N GLY A 77 -8.83 -10.46 -21.03
CA GLY A 77 -7.58 -11.18 -21.18
C GLY A 77 -6.91 -10.98 -22.54
N PRO A 78 -7.63 -11.13 -23.68
CA PRO A 78 -7.05 -10.95 -25.00
C PRO A 78 -6.57 -9.52 -25.32
N LEU A 79 -6.99 -8.52 -24.52
CA LEU A 79 -6.65 -7.11 -24.72
C LEU A 79 -5.44 -6.66 -23.90
N LEU A 80 -4.92 -7.52 -23.02
CA LEU A 80 -3.91 -7.15 -22.02
C LEU A 80 -2.58 -7.88 -22.24
N ALA A 81 -1.51 -7.12 -22.12
CA ALA A 81 -0.15 -7.64 -21.99
C ALA A 81 0.18 -7.68 -20.48
N LEU A 82 0.03 -8.87 -19.89
CA LEU A 82 0.16 -9.08 -18.44
C LEU A 82 1.60 -9.41 -18.01
N ASP A 83 2.58 -9.17 -18.86
CA ASP A 83 4.01 -9.25 -18.55
C ASP A 83 4.49 -8.12 -17.61
N LYS A 84 3.73 -7.00 -17.54
CA LYS A 84 3.97 -5.87 -16.65
C LYS A 84 2.66 -5.38 -16.05
N VAL A 85 2.47 -5.70 -14.78
CA VAL A 85 1.30 -5.32 -13.96
C VAL A 85 1.74 -4.34 -12.89
N GLY A 86 0.89 -3.34 -12.60
CA GLY A 86 1.06 -2.42 -11.48
C GLY A 86 0.27 -2.88 -10.25
N VAL A 87 0.77 -2.57 -9.06
CA VAL A 87 0.04 -2.75 -7.80
C VAL A 87 0.05 -1.44 -7.01
N PHE A 88 -1.13 -0.95 -6.65
CA PHE A 88 -1.28 0.16 -5.70
C PHE A 88 -1.86 -0.36 -4.39
N GLY A 89 -1.38 0.15 -3.25
CA GLY A 89 -1.97 -0.21 -1.96
C GLY A 89 -1.80 0.84 -0.87
N GLY A 90 -2.83 0.95 -0.02
CA GLY A 90 -2.80 1.76 1.20
C GLY A 90 -2.84 0.91 2.46
N SER A 91 -2.17 1.33 3.54
CA SER A 91 -2.18 0.63 4.84
C SER A 91 -1.76 -0.84 4.71
N ALA A 92 -2.59 -1.81 5.08
CA ALA A 92 -2.34 -3.24 4.83
C ALA A 92 -2.19 -3.58 3.34
N GLY A 93 -2.84 -2.84 2.43
CA GLY A 93 -2.58 -2.93 0.99
C GLY A 93 -1.21 -2.39 0.63
N GLY A 94 -0.75 -1.35 1.32
CA GLY A 94 0.61 -0.83 1.19
C GLY A 94 1.67 -1.82 1.65
N HIS A 95 1.42 -2.56 2.73
CA HIS A 95 2.24 -3.71 3.14
C HIS A 95 2.34 -4.73 1.99
N THR A 96 1.19 -5.09 1.38
CA THR A 96 1.18 -5.99 0.22
C THR A 96 2.02 -5.47 -0.94
N ALA A 97 1.94 -4.16 -1.25
CA ALA A 97 2.75 -3.53 -2.29
C ALA A 97 4.26 -3.59 -1.98
N LEU A 98 4.67 -3.39 -0.70
CA LEU A 98 6.05 -3.54 -0.26
C LEU A 98 6.57 -4.98 -0.38
N VAL A 99 5.71 -5.98 -0.13
CA VAL A 99 6.07 -7.40 -0.34
C VAL A 99 6.43 -7.66 -1.81
N PHE A 100 5.64 -7.16 -2.76
CA PHE A 100 5.97 -7.26 -4.19
C PHE A 100 7.25 -6.51 -4.55
N ALA A 101 7.56 -5.40 -3.90
CA ALA A 101 8.81 -4.68 -4.10
C ALA A 101 10.05 -5.46 -3.60
N GLY A 102 9.86 -6.60 -2.96
CA GLY A 102 10.93 -7.46 -2.45
C GLY A 102 11.09 -7.42 -0.93
N GLY A 103 10.21 -6.69 -0.24
CA GLY A 103 10.21 -6.62 1.21
C GLY A 103 9.97 -7.98 1.87
N GLN A 104 10.77 -8.29 2.89
CA GLN A 104 10.64 -9.46 3.73
C GLN A 104 10.17 -9.03 5.12
N TRP A 105 9.23 -9.73 5.70
CA TRP A 105 8.62 -9.38 6.98
C TRP A 105 8.35 -10.59 7.85
N SER A 106 8.17 -10.38 9.16
CA SER A 106 7.72 -11.43 10.06
C SER A 106 6.84 -10.88 11.19
N PRO A 107 5.89 -11.68 11.70
CA PRO A 107 5.14 -11.33 12.90
C PRO A 107 6.04 -11.00 14.09
N ALA A 108 7.16 -11.71 14.27
CA ALA A 108 8.11 -11.47 15.37
C ALA A 108 8.75 -10.07 15.31
N ARG A 109 9.02 -9.53 14.12
CA ARG A 109 9.52 -8.15 13.98
C ARG A 109 8.48 -7.13 14.43
N PHE A 110 7.22 -7.34 14.11
CA PHE A 110 6.14 -6.50 14.63
C PHE A 110 6.04 -6.56 16.16
N LYS A 111 6.15 -7.76 16.74
CA LYS A 111 6.22 -7.90 18.20
C LYS A 111 7.37 -7.09 18.79
N GLN A 112 8.59 -7.21 18.22
CA GLN A 112 9.77 -6.47 18.66
C GLN A 112 9.55 -4.95 18.57
N HIS A 113 8.98 -4.48 17.46
CA HIS A 113 8.62 -3.07 17.30
C HIS A 113 7.67 -2.58 18.39
N CYS A 114 6.58 -3.31 18.63
CA CYS A 114 5.61 -2.92 19.67
C CYS A 114 6.17 -3.03 21.08
N GLU A 115 7.07 -3.97 21.36
CA GLU A 115 7.78 -4.04 22.66
C GLU A 115 8.65 -2.80 22.89
N ALA A 116 9.29 -2.29 21.85
CA ALA A 116 10.17 -1.12 21.94
C ALA A 116 9.40 0.21 21.91
N HIS A 117 8.31 0.30 21.13
CA HIS A 117 7.66 1.56 20.77
C HIS A 117 6.16 1.64 21.09
N LEU A 118 5.65 0.76 21.98
CA LEU A 118 4.20 0.68 22.27
C LEU A 118 3.57 2.02 22.65
N ALA A 119 4.27 2.87 23.39
CA ALA A 119 3.74 4.15 23.82
C ALA A 119 3.72 5.20 22.68
N GLU A 120 4.61 5.06 21.72
CA GLU A 120 4.81 6.01 20.64
C GLU A 120 4.00 5.66 19.39
N ASP A 121 3.81 4.36 19.14
CA ASP A 121 3.11 3.82 17.96
C ASP A 121 1.98 2.89 18.38
N PHE A 122 1.19 3.33 19.38
CA PHE A 122 0.16 2.51 20.00
C PHE A 122 -0.92 2.09 19.00
N SER A 123 -1.39 3.01 18.17
CA SER A 123 -2.45 2.72 17.18
C SER A 123 -2.03 1.66 16.17
N SER A 124 -0.79 1.68 15.70
CA SER A 124 -0.24 0.64 14.83
C SER A 124 -0.23 -0.73 15.52
N CYS A 125 0.15 -0.77 16.80
CA CYS A 125 0.25 -2.01 17.58
C CYS A 125 -1.10 -2.64 17.93
N VAL A 126 -2.16 -1.85 18.07
CA VAL A 126 -3.49 -2.35 18.47
C VAL A 126 -4.55 -2.23 17.39
N GLY A 127 -4.23 -1.58 16.27
CA GLY A 127 -5.18 -1.32 15.19
C GLY A 127 -6.37 -0.46 15.66
N PHE A 128 -7.52 -0.67 15.04
CA PHE A 128 -8.76 0.06 15.32
C PHE A 128 -9.53 -0.47 16.56
N THR A 129 -8.83 -0.94 17.59
CA THR A 129 -9.49 -1.53 18.78
C THR A 129 -9.64 -0.55 19.93
N THR A 130 -8.63 0.28 20.17
CA THR A 130 -8.61 1.25 21.26
C THR A 130 -7.56 2.33 21.02
N ARG A 131 -7.55 3.36 21.87
CA ARG A 131 -6.57 4.45 21.87
C ARG A 131 -6.12 4.82 23.27
N LEU A 132 -5.01 5.52 23.40
CA LEU A 132 -4.57 6.14 24.66
C LEU A 132 -5.33 7.46 24.88
N HIS A 133 -5.68 7.75 26.14
CA HIS A 133 -6.43 8.94 26.51
C HIS A 133 -5.67 9.85 27.50
N GLY A 134 -4.42 9.52 27.84
CA GLY A 134 -3.63 10.26 28.82
C GLY A 134 -4.06 10.03 30.28
N ASN A 135 -4.76 8.91 30.57
CA ASN A 135 -5.27 8.61 31.90
C ASN A 135 -4.68 7.29 32.46
N TRP A 136 -5.03 6.97 33.72
CA TRP A 136 -4.49 5.79 34.41
C TRP A 136 -4.83 4.45 33.73
N LEU A 137 -5.92 4.38 32.98
CA LEU A 137 -6.31 3.17 32.22
C LEU A 137 -5.32 2.85 31.08
N ASP A 138 -4.55 3.82 30.62
CA ASP A 138 -3.59 3.61 29.53
C ASP A 138 -2.49 2.63 29.92
N GLY A 139 -2.14 2.55 31.21
CA GLY A 139 -1.23 1.54 31.73
C GLY A 139 -1.78 0.13 31.56
N ILE A 140 -3.07 -0.06 31.87
CA ILE A 140 -3.78 -1.34 31.69
C ILE A 140 -3.88 -1.70 30.19
N LYS A 141 -4.27 -0.76 29.35
CA LYS A 141 -4.38 -0.97 27.90
C LYS A 141 -3.03 -1.44 27.31
N LYS A 142 -1.93 -0.77 27.69
CA LYS A 142 -0.58 -1.15 27.23
C LYS A 142 -0.20 -2.55 27.71
N ALA A 143 -0.48 -2.89 28.98
CA ALA A 143 -0.17 -4.22 29.52
C ALA A 143 -0.96 -5.33 28.84
N VAL A 144 -2.24 -5.10 28.56
CA VAL A 144 -3.10 -6.04 27.81
C VAL A 144 -2.62 -6.15 26.36
N ALA A 145 -2.38 -5.04 25.69
CA ALA A 145 -1.93 -5.01 24.30
C ALA A 145 -0.63 -5.81 24.13
N ILE A 146 0.39 -5.52 24.96
CA ILE A 146 1.68 -6.21 24.81
C ILE A 146 1.57 -7.70 25.13
N THR A 147 0.70 -8.10 26.04
CA THR A 147 0.46 -9.52 26.34
C THR A 147 -0.14 -10.25 25.14
N ILE A 148 -1.14 -9.63 24.50
CA ILE A 148 -1.78 -10.19 23.28
C ILE A 148 -0.76 -10.27 22.14
N ILE A 149 0.03 -9.20 21.94
CA ILE A 149 1.04 -9.13 20.88
C ILE A 149 2.08 -10.22 21.06
N ARG A 150 2.61 -10.39 22.27
CA ARG A 150 3.57 -11.46 22.59
C ARG A 150 3.05 -12.86 22.28
N HIS A 151 1.76 -13.07 22.50
CA HIS A 151 1.15 -14.37 22.26
C HIS A 151 0.86 -14.62 20.76
N ARG A 152 0.40 -13.59 20.02
CA ARG A 152 -0.04 -13.75 18.63
C ARG A 152 1.07 -13.59 17.59
N PHE A 153 2.13 -12.84 17.89
CA PHE A 153 3.13 -12.41 16.93
C PHE A 153 4.51 -13.04 17.21
N GLY A 154 4.53 -14.31 17.63
CA GLY A 154 5.76 -15.05 17.91
C GLY A 154 6.43 -15.71 16.70
N ASP A 155 5.79 -15.73 15.54
CA ASP A 155 6.29 -16.39 14.34
C ASP A 155 7.46 -15.58 13.73
N GLU A 156 8.64 -16.20 13.70
CA GLU A 156 9.90 -15.62 13.20
C GLU A 156 10.12 -15.88 11.71
N THR A 157 9.23 -16.65 11.07
CA THR A 157 9.33 -16.94 9.63
C THR A 157 9.35 -15.65 8.84
N LEU A 158 10.37 -15.48 8.00
CA LEU A 158 10.44 -14.39 7.04
C LEU A 158 9.53 -14.70 5.85
N TYR A 159 8.46 -13.93 5.73
CA TYR A 159 7.51 -14.02 4.64
C TYR A 159 7.93 -13.11 3.50
N ALA A 160 7.82 -13.61 2.28
CA ALA A 160 8.04 -12.90 1.04
C ALA A 160 7.09 -13.45 -0.03
N HIS A 161 6.84 -12.69 -1.07
CA HIS A 161 6.09 -13.14 -2.24
C HIS A 161 6.60 -12.43 -3.49
N THR A 162 6.69 -13.17 -4.58
CA THR A 162 7.07 -12.62 -5.87
C THR A 162 6.10 -13.11 -6.94
N ASP A 163 5.69 -12.18 -7.81
CA ASP A 163 5.00 -12.50 -9.06
C ASP A 163 5.79 -11.82 -10.18
N PRO A 164 6.38 -12.56 -11.11
CA PRO A 164 7.23 -11.98 -12.15
C PRO A 164 6.49 -11.02 -13.10
N ARG A 165 5.17 -11.04 -13.08
CA ARG A 165 4.33 -10.11 -13.85
C ARG A 165 4.25 -8.72 -13.21
N VAL A 166 4.44 -8.60 -11.89
CA VAL A 166 4.41 -7.31 -11.21
C VAL A 166 5.71 -6.56 -11.45
N ALA A 167 5.63 -5.41 -12.12
CA ALA A 167 6.78 -4.60 -12.54
C ALA A 167 6.89 -3.26 -11.80
N ALA A 168 5.81 -2.78 -11.18
CA ALA A 168 5.80 -1.54 -10.43
C ALA A 168 4.79 -1.59 -9.29
N THR A 169 5.14 -1.00 -8.15
CA THR A 169 4.23 -0.84 -7.01
C THR A 169 4.22 0.60 -6.51
N VAL A 170 3.06 1.04 -6.05
CA VAL A 170 2.91 2.31 -5.34
C VAL A 170 2.26 2.04 -4.00
N THR A 171 2.80 2.62 -2.93
CA THR A 171 2.25 2.51 -1.59
C THR A 171 1.98 3.87 -0.96
N VAL A 172 0.90 3.98 -0.22
CA VAL A 172 0.56 5.12 0.61
C VAL A 172 0.31 4.66 2.05
N VAL A 173 0.81 5.39 3.02
CA VAL A 173 0.67 5.08 4.46
C VAL A 173 0.81 3.58 4.75
N PRO A 174 1.87 2.91 4.26
CA PRO A 174 2.01 1.46 4.39
C PRO A 174 2.16 1.06 5.86
N PHE A 175 1.58 -0.07 6.24
CA PHE A 175 2.03 -0.77 7.42
C PHE A 175 3.41 -1.38 7.12
N ALA A 176 4.46 -1.01 7.89
CA ALA A 176 5.82 -1.41 7.58
C ALA A 176 6.70 -1.75 8.80
N ALA A 177 6.15 -1.70 10.03
CA ALA A 177 6.92 -1.94 11.26
C ALA A 177 7.38 -3.39 11.45
N ASP A 178 6.91 -4.32 10.63
CA ASP A 178 7.24 -5.74 10.64
C ASP A 178 8.27 -6.15 9.57
N PHE A 179 8.69 -5.21 8.71
CA PHE A 179 9.65 -5.49 7.64
C PHE A 179 11.09 -5.54 8.14
N ASP A 180 11.88 -6.37 7.47
CA ASP A 180 13.31 -6.18 7.39
C ASP A 180 13.60 -5.03 6.43
N MET A 181 13.91 -3.84 6.97
CA MET A 181 14.18 -2.66 6.15
C MET A 181 15.38 -2.87 5.21
N GLY A 182 16.32 -3.76 5.55
CA GLY A 182 17.42 -4.14 4.67
C GLY A 182 16.93 -4.78 3.36
N SER A 183 15.82 -5.52 3.40
CA SER A 183 15.21 -6.12 2.21
C SER A 183 14.60 -5.09 1.24
N LEU A 184 14.26 -3.91 1.74
CA LEU A 184 13.74 -2.79 0.96
C LEU A 184 14.82 -1.79 0.52
N ALA A 185 16.08 -1.99 0.93
CA ALA A 185 17.17 -1.11 0.54
C ALA A 185 17.45 -1.14 -0.98
N THR A 186 17.10 -2.24 -1.64
CA THR A 186 17.19 -2.38 -3.09
C THR A 186 15.90 -3.04 -3.60
N PRO A 187 14.84 -2.26 -3.85
CA PRO A 187 13.59 -2.79 -4.36
C PRO A 187 13.81 -3.56 -5.67
N ARG A 188 13.15 -4.71 -5.82
CA ARG A 188 13.30 -5.58 -7.01
C ARG A 188 12.60 -5.04 -8.24
N ILE A 189 11.64 -4.17 -8.05
CA ILE A 189 10.81 -3.54 -9.07
C ILE A 189 10.67 -2.05 -8.74
N ALA A 190 10.13 -1.26 -9.66
CA ALA A 190 9.88 0.15 -9.41
C ALA A 190 8.94 0.33 -8.21
N LEU A 191 9.37 1.12 -7.21
CA LEU A 191 8.64 1.40 -5.99
C LEU A 191 8.38 2.90 -5.87
N GLY A 192 7.09 3.28 -5.85
CA GLY A 192 6.62 4.63 -5.56
C GLY A 192 6.06 4.72 -4.14
N LEU A 193 6.32 5.82 -3.42
CA LEU A 193 5.79 6.07 -2.08
C LEU A 193 5.09 7.43 -2.01
N ILE A 194 4.02 7.45 -1.20
CA ILE A 194 3.32 8.66 -0.80
C ILE A 194 3.31 8.68 0.73
N THR A 195 3.74 9.81 1.31
CA THR A 195 3.79 10.01 2.75
C THR A 195 2.67 10.92 3.23
N ALA A 196 2.18 10.68 4.46
CA ALA A 196 1.17 11.48 5.14
C ALA A 196 1.70 11.86 6.53
N GLY A 197 2.03 13.14 6.73
CA GLY A 197 2.79 13.60 7.90
C GLY A 197 2.03 13.54 9.22
N LYS A 198 0.69 13.59 9.18
CA LYS A 198 -0.19 13.51 10.36
C LYS A 198 -0.85 12.12 10.51
N ASP A 199 -0.28 11.07 9.92
CA ASP A 199 -0.75 9.72 10.15
C ASP A 199 -0.47 9.31 11.61
N VAL A 200 -1.53 9.20 12.39
CA VAL A 200 -1.48 8.76 13.81
C VAL A 200 -1.73 7.27 13.96
N ASN A 201 -2.11 6.58 12.89
CA ASN A 201 -2.32 5.14 12.90
C ASN A 201 -1.04 4.38 12.53
N GLN A 202 -0.29 4.91 11.55
CA GLN A 202 1.02 4.38 11.13
C GLN A 202 2.00 5.54 11.08
N ILE A 203 2.57 5.85 12.25
CA ILE A 203 3.44 7.00 12.43
C ILE A 203 4.58 6.95 11.41
N PRO A 204 4.76 7.98 10.56
CA PRO A 204 5.65 7.94 9.40
C PRO A 204 7.07 7.46 9.71
N ARG A 205 7.66 7.90 10.83
CA ARG A 205 9.04 7.54 11.20
C ARG A 205 9.27 6.04 11.35
N PHE A 206 8.22 5.26 11.68
CA PHE A 206 8.29 3.81 11.82
C PHE A 206 7.82 3.05 10.57
N HIS A 207 7.13 3.74 9.66
CA HIS A 207 6.48 3.18 8.50
C HIS A 207 6.98 3.82 7.20
N SER A 208 6.25 4.77 6.62
CA SER A 208 6.56 5.32 5.30
C SER A 208 7.93 6.00 5.22
N SER A 209 8.32 6.80 6.24
CA SER A 209 9.64 7.45 6.27
C SER A 209 10.77 6.43 6.51
N ALA A 210 10.52 5.35 7.26
CA ALA A 210 11.51 4.28 7.43
C ALA A 210 11.77 3.55 6.10
N VAL A 211 10.73 3.30 5.30
CA VAL A 211 10.88 2.72 3.96
C VAL A 211 11.66 3.66 3.04
N LEU A 212 11.32 4.97 3.01
CA LEU A 212 12.07 5.96 2.24
C LEU A 212 13.54 6.02 2.64
N ALA A 213 13.82 6.00 3.94
CA ALA A 213 15.19 5.99 4.44
C ALA A 213 15.96 4.72 4.03
N ALA A 214 15.28 3.58 3.94
CA ALA A 214 15.89 2.33 3.50
C ALA A 214 16.19 2.32 2.00
N CYS A 215 15.24 2.71 1.16
CA CYS A 215 15.40 2.64 -0.31
C CYS A 215 16.12 3.86 -0.92
N GLN A 216 16.14 5.00 -0.21
CA GLN A 216 16.82 6.24 -0.67
C GLN A 216 16.42 6.63 -2.11
N ASP A 217 17.38 6.79 -2.99
CA ASP A 217 17.21 7.14 -4.41
C ASP A 217 16.74 5.96 -5.30
N ARG A 218 16.63 4.75 -4.75
CA ARG A 218 16.16 3.56 -5.47
C ARG A 218 14.64 3.40 -5.47
N CYS A 219 13.93 4.27 -4.78
CA CYS A 219 12.48 4.40 -4.85
C CYS A 219 12.09 5.85 -5.17
N THR A 220 10.87 6.03 -5.65
CA THR A 220 10.37 7.35 -6.04
C THR A 220 9.44 7.91 -4.97
N HIS A 221 9.79 9.01 -4.33
CA HIS A 221 8.87 9.74 -3.45
C HIS A 221 7.89 10.53 -4.34
N LEU A 222 6.70 9.98 -4.56
CA LEU A 222 5.69 10.54 -5.48
C LEU A 222 4.99 11.77 -4.94
N ALA A 223 4.68 11.78 -3.65
CA ALA A 223 4.09 12.93 -2.98
C ALA A 223 4.40 12.91 -1.49
N ASP A 224 4.60 14.09 -0.94
CA ASP A 224 4.61 14.35 0.49
C ASP A 224 3.37 15.17 0.85
N LEU A 225 2.56 14.65 1.77
CA LEU A 225 1.32 15.27 2.24
C LEU A 225 1.46 15.53 3.75
N PRO A 226 2.19 16.58 4.15
CA PRO A 226 2.58 16.81 5.54
C PRO A 226 1.37 16.98 6.47
N ASP A 227 0.26 17.48 5.95
CA ASP A 227 -1.00 17.65 6.67
C ASP A 227 -1.98 16.48 6.51
N GLY A 228 -1.60 15.43 5.79
CA GLY A 228 -2.44 14.26 5.53
C GLY A 228 -2.48 13.28 6.70
N SER A 229 -3.63 12.62 6.90
CA SER A 229 -3.86 11.53 7.85
C SER A 229 -3.73 10.16 7.21
N HIS A 230 -4.03 9.10 7.99
CA HIS A 230 -4.08 7.73 7.49
C HIS A 230 -5.09 7.51 6.36
N GLY A 231 -6.24 8.19 6.40
CA GLY A 231 -7.28 8.08 5.38
C GLY A 231 -7.08 8.94 4.14
N ILE A 232 -5.91 9.55 3.97
CA ILE A 232 -5.65 10.59 2.95
C ILE A 232 -6.04 10.18 1.52
N MET A 233 -5.77 8.93 1.13
CA MET A 233 -6.07 8.42 -0.21
C MET A 233 -7.37 7.63 -0.29
N LEU A 234 -8.21 7.65 0.76
CA LEU A 234 -9.59 7.17 0.67
C LEU A 234 -10.39 8.20 -0.14
N SER A 235 -10.68 7.88 -1.39
CA SER A 235 -11.33 8.83 -2.31
C SER A 235 -12.30 8.08 -3.25
N PRO A 236 -13.61 8.37 -3.16
CA PRO A 236 -14.20 9.33 -2.21
C PRO A 236 -14.02 8.91 -0.75
N MET A 237 -13.94 9.90 0.16
CA MET A 237 -13.93 9.62 1.60
C MET A 237 -15.22 8.89 2.00
N PRO A 238 -15.12 7.76 2.70
CA PRO A 238 -16.31 7.10 3.24
C PRO A 238 -17.11 8.03 4.16
N PRO A 239 -18.44 7.88 4.27
CA PRO A 239 -19.28 8.74 5.08
C PRO A 239 -18.85 8.75 6.55
N LEU A 240 -18.38 9.90 7.04
CA LEU A 240 -17.85 10.06 8.38
C LEU A 240 -18.92 9.85 9.48
N ASP A 241 -20.18 10.15 9.16
CA ASP A 241 -21.34 9.95 10.06
C ASP A 241 -21.65 8.46 10.31
N ARG A 242 -21.16 7.56 9.45
CA ARG A 242 -21.27 6.10 9.60
C ARG A 242 -20.08 5.46 10.31
N MET A 243 -19.03 6.23 10.58
CA MET A 243 -17.85 5.76 11.31
C MET A 243 -18.05 5.93 12.82
N ASN A 244 -17.57 4.96 13.60
CA ASN A 244 -17.41 5.19 15.05
C ASN A 244 -16.31 6.24 15.29
N ASP A 245 -16.27 6.80 16.51
CA ASP A 245 -15.38 7.91 16.84
C ASP A 245 -13.89 7.56 16.63
N LEU A 246 -13.49 6.34 16.99
CA LEU A 246 -12.11 5.90 16.81
C LEU A 246 -11.73 5.80 15.32
N THR A 247 -12.59 5.21 14.50
CA THR A 247 -12.35 5.10 13.06
C THR A 247 -12.31 6.48 12.41
N ARG A 248 -13.21 7.39 12.84
CA ARG A 248 -13.23 8.77 12.34
C ARG A 248 -11.96 9.53 12.70
N GLU A 249 -11.43 9.35 13.90
CA GLU A 249 -10.18 9.97 14.35
C GLU A 249 -8.97 9.43 13.56
N LEU A 250 -8.93 8.14 13.29
CA LEU A 250 -7.80 7.50 12.61
C LEU A 250 -7.82 7.72 11.08
N LEU A 251 -9.00 7.79 10.46
CA LEU A 251 -9.14 7.89 8.99
C LEU A 251 -9.57 9.27 8.52
N GLY A 252 -10.18 10.09 9.39
CA GLY A 252 -10.68 11.42 9.02
C GLY A 252 -9.54 12.38 8.68
N ASP A 253 -9.86 13.39 7.89
CA ASP A 253 -8.89 14.42 7.56
C ASP A 253 -8.61 15.31 8.77
N PRO A 254 -7.35 15.66 9.00
CA PRO A 254 -6.99 16.69 9.97
C PRO A 254 -7.59 18.05 9.58
N SER A 255 -7.85 18.89 10.58
CA SER A 255 -8.31 20.24 10.32
C SER A 255 -7.33 20.98 9.38
N GLY A 256 -7.89 21.57 8.33
CA GLY A 256 -7.14 22.34 7.34
C GLY A 256 -6.55 21.52 6.20
N PHE A 257 -6.73 20.21 6.17
CA PHE A 257 -6.31 19.42 5.01
C PHE A 257 -7.25 19.69 3.82
N ASP A 258 -6.65 20.06 2.69
CA ASP A 258 -7.38 20.31 1.43
C ASP A 258 -7.28 19.12 0.48
N ARG A 259 -8.37 18.39 0.30
CA ARG A 259 -8.47 17.27 -0.63
C ARG A 259 -8.34 17.63 -2.11
N SER A 260 -8.40 18.93 -2.45
CA SER A 260 -8.21 19.38 -3.85
C SER A 260 -6.84 19.04 -4.41
N VAL A 261 -5.85 18.69 -3.57
CA VAL A 261 -4.52 18.22 -3.99
C VAL A 261 -4.55 16.77 -4.52
N LEU A 262 -5.54 15.95 -4.15
CA LEU A 262 -5.56 14.52 -4.47
C LEU A 262 -5.58 14.20 -5.96
N PRO A 263 -6.32 14.91 -6.83
CA PRO A 263 -6.25 14.68 -8.27
C PRO A 263 -4.83 14.82 -8.85
N GLN A 264 -4.01 15.70 -8.28
CA GLN A 264 -2.61 15.82 -8.69
C GLN A 264 -1.76 14.64 -8.20
N VAL A 265 -2.05 14.11 -7.02
CA VAL A 265 -1.41 12.88 -6.50
C VAL A 265 -1.79 11.71 -7.39
N ASP A 266 -3.06 11.54 -7.73
CA ASP A 266 -3.54 10.50 -8.65
C ASP A 266 -2.84 10.60 -10.01
N ALA A 267 -2.68 11.81 -10.54
CA ALA A 267 -1.96 12.04 -11.79
C ALA A 267 -0.48 11.60 -11.72
N ARG A 268 0.20 11.81 -10.58
CA ARG A 268 1.57 11.32 -10.36
C ARG A 268 1.64 9.80 -10.29
N ILE A 269 0.66 9.15 -9.65
CA ILE A 269 0.54 7.68 -9.61
C ILE A 269 0.34 7.14 -11.02
N VAL A 270 -0.59 7.74 -11.79
CA VAL A 270 -0.83 7.39 -13.19
C VAL A 270 0.45 7.52 -14.01
N ALA A 271 1.15 8.65 -13.91
CA ALA A 271 2.41 8.90 -14.63
C ALA A 271 3.49 7.86 -14.27
N PHE A 272 3.61 7.49 -12.99
CA PHE A 272 4.53 6.46 -12.53
C PHE A 272 4.21 5.10 -13.16
N PHE A 273 2.96 4.66 -13.17
CA PHE A 273 2.58 3.41 -13.82
C PHE A 273 2.75 3.48 -15.34
N MET A 274 2.44 4.60 -15.98
CA MET A 274 2.71 4.79 -17.41
C MET A 274 4.20 4.62 -17.72
N GLN A 275 5.08 5.22 -16.93
CA GLN A 275 6.53 5.13 -17.11
C GLN A 275 7.07 3.70 -17.00
N HIS A 276 6.56 2.92 -16.03
CA HIS A 276 7.15 1.62 -15.70
C HIS A 276 6.45 0.41 -16.35
N LEU A 277 5.20 0.56 -16.77
CA LEU A 277 4.43 -0.53 -17.35
C LEU A 277 4.38 -0.50 -18.88
N GLN A 278 4.52 0.69 -19.50
CA GLN A 278 4.51 0.79 -20.94
C GLN A 278 5.84 0.32 -21.56
N PRO A 279 5.82 -0.18 -22.82
CA PRO A 279 7.05 -0.41 -23.55
C PRO A 279 7.84 0.91 -23.65
N GLN A 280 9.11 0.88 -23.31
CA GLN A 280 9.98 2.04 -23.55
C GLN A 280 10.09 2.24 -25.07
N PRO A 281 9.96 3.49 -25.59
CA PRO A 281 10.30 3.76 -26.98
C PRO A 281 11.71 3.26 -27.23
N THR A 282 11.87 2.37 -28.22
CA THR A 282 13.20 1.97 -28.66
C THR A 282 13.95 3.23 -29.08
N GLN A 283 14.99 3.61 -28.32
CA GLN A 283 15.93 4.61 -28.78
C GLN A 283 16.59 4.03 -30.02
N HIS A 284 16.15 4.46 -31.21
CA HIS A 284 16.89 4.18 -32.42
C HIS A 284 18.27 4.78 -32.24
N ALA A 285 19.27 3.93 -32.15
CA ALA A 285 20.66 4.35 -32.26
C ALA A 285 20.79 5.24 -33.52
N PRO A 286 21.46 6.40 -33.46
CA PRO A 286 21.64 7.22 -34.63
C PRO A 286 22.34 6.37 -35.69
N GLN A 287 21.67 6.24 -36.85
CA GLN A 287 22.29 5.60 -38.01
C GLN A 287 23.56 6.39 -38.31
N SER A 288 24.70 5.73 -38.15
CA SER A 288 25.97 6.25 -38.62
C SER A 288 25.86 6.46 -40.12
N VAL A 289 25.78 7.70 -40.58
CA VAL A 289 25.91 8.06 -41.97
C VAL A 289 27.35 7.73 -42.35
N SER A 290 27.54 6.60 -42.98
CA SER A 290 28.80 6.26 -43.62
C SER A 290 29.04 7.25 -44.74
N ALA A 291 29.98 8.16 -44.55
CA ALA A 291 30.53 8.93 -45.64
C ALA A 291 31.30 7.95 -46.56
N ALA A 292 30.78 7.75 -47.73
CA ALA A 292 31.54 7.07 -48.79
C ALA A 292 32.61 7.99 -49.39
N PRO A 293 33.74 7.45 -49.88
CA PRO A 293 34.88 8.19 -50.32
C PRO A 293 34.67 8.98 -51.61
#